data_a0f8fac5c101d07012940f6ec5d54409
#
_entry.id   a0f8fac5c101d07012940f6ec5d54409
#
_cell.length_a   1.000
_cell.length_b   1.000
_cell.length_c   1.000
_cell.angle_alpha   90.00
_cell.angle_beta   90.00
_cell.angle_gamma   90.00
#
_symmetry.space_group_name_H-M   'P 1'
#
loop_
_entity.id
_entity.type
_entity.pdbx_description
1 polymer ?
#
loop_
_entity_poly.entity_id
_entity_poly.type
_entity_poly.pdbx_seq_one_letter_code
_entity_poly.pdbx_strand_id
1 'polypeptide(L)'
;MNLIDRLNGLDWPTLLQRLDADGFALTGPVLSAAECDGLIGLYGEERRFRKRIDMARYRFGAGDYAYFAEPLPPIVQTLRETLYARLAPVANAWRARLGRAESEGALYPPTLAGFLRRCHAAGQRRPTPLLLRYEPGGYNCLHQDLYGAVAFPLQATCFLSRPGADYRGGEFLLLEQRPRQQSRGTALLPAQGALAIFPSAQRPVPLARPASGDSRPGRRGFMRAGMRHGVSTVTAGLRYTLGIVFHDAE
;
A
#
# COMPACT_ATOMS: atom_id res chain seq x y z
N MET A 1 -6.86 -8.25 23.12
CA MET A 1 -6.58 -6.93 22.52
C MET A 1 -7.29 -6.88 21.18
N ASN A 2 -8.15 -5.88 20.94
CA ASN A 2 -8.86 -5.72 19.68
C ASN A 2 -7.91 -5.20 18.57
N LEU A 3 -8.36 -5.19 17.30
CA LEU A 3 -7.54 -4.78 16.17
C LEU A 3 -7.07 -3.32 16.26
N ILE A 4 -7.94 -2.42 16.74
CA ILE A 4 -7.61 -0.99 16.89
C ILE A 4 -6.46 -0.81 17.90
N ASP A 5 -6.52 -1.53 19.02
CA ASP A 5 -5.46 -1.48 20.03
C ASP A 5 -4.13 -2.00 19.48
N ARG A 6 -4.14 -3.11 18.72
CA ARG A 6 -2.94 -3.65 18.08
C ARG A 6 -2.32 -2.66 17.08
N LEU A 7 -3.16 -2.01 16.26
CA LEU A 7 -2.71 -1.00 15.29
C LEU A 7 -2.18 0.26 15.98
N ASN A 8 -2.83 0.71 17.05
CA ASN A 8 -2.40 1.87 17.78
C ASN A 8 -1.13 1.61 18.61
N GLY A 9 -0.93 0.37 19.07
CA GLY A 9 0.24 -0.07 19.82
C GLY A 9 1.49 -0.34 18.99
N LEU A 10 1.43 -0.19 17.66
CA LEU A 10 2.61 -0.29 16.80
C LEU A 10 3.62 0.83 17.12
N ASP A 11 4.92 0.53 16.96
CA ASP A 11 5.98 1.54 17.04
C ASP A 11 5.93 2.46 15.80
N TRP A 12 4.95 3.35 15.78
CA TRP A 12 4.74 4.30 14.69
C TRP A 12 5.97 5.19 14.42
N PRO A 13 6.70 5.71 15.41
CA PRO A 13 7.93 6.47 15.17
C PRO A 13 8.92 5.69 14.30
N THR A 14 9.23 4.44 14.64
CA THR A 14 10.14 3.59 13.86
C THR A 14 9.57 3.27 12.48
N LEU A 15 8.28 2.95 12.35
CA LEU A 15 7.64 2.69 11.06
C LEU A 15 7.72 3.90 10.12
N LEU A 16 7.46 5.11 10.63
CA LEU A 16 7.54 6.34 9.86
C LEU A 16 8.97 6.68 9.45
N GLN A 17 9.94 6.45 10.35
CA GLN A 17 11.36 6.60 10.03
C GLN A 17 11.79 5.65 8.89
N ARG A 18 11.36 4.38 8.93
CA ARG A 18 11.61 3.41 7.86
C ARG A 18 10.96 3.83 6.54
N LEU A 19 9.71 4.28 6.59
CA LEU A 19 8.99 4.75 5.41
C LEU A 19 9.72 5.92 4.72
N ASP A 20 10.27 6.86 5.49
CA ASP A 20 11.07 7.98 4.98
C ASP A 20 12.45 7.52 4.47
N ALA A 21 13.13 6.59 5.16
CA ALA A 21 14.48 6.15 4.80
C ALA A 21 14.48 5.15 3.63
N ASP A 22 13.69 4.08 3.76
CA ASP A 22 13.72 2.92 2.87
C ASP A 22 12.62 2.97 1.79
N GLY A 23 11.60 3.83 1.97
CA GLY A 23 10.44 3.92 1.09
C GLY A 23 9.35 2.91 1.40
N PHE A 24 9.52 2.11 2.45
CA PHE A 24 8.49 1.21 2.97
C PHE A 24 8.72 0.94 4.45
N ALA A 25 7.66 0.48 5.12
CA ALA A 25 7.73 0.00 6.49
C ALA A 25 7.02 -1.35 6.61
N LEU A 26 7.59 -2.27 7.39
CA LEU A 26 6.98 -3.55 7.74
C LEU A 26 6.62 -3.56 9.22
N THR A 27 5.44 -4.08 9.53
CA THR A 27 5.04 -4.38 10.91
C THR A 27 5.35 -5.84 11.25
N GLY A 28 5.36 -6.20 12.52
CA GLY A 28 5.06 -7.57 12.93
C GLY A 28 3.61 -7.96 12.63
N PRO A 29 3.17 -9.19 12.97
CA PRO A 29 1.78 -9.60 12.79
C PRO A 29 0.80 -8.69 13.55
N VAL A 30 -0.12 -8.08 12.82
CA VAL A 30 -1.21 -7.23 13.33
C VAL A 30 -2.52 -7.99 13.35
N LEU A 31 -2.74 -8.83 12.34
CA LEU A 31 -3.86 -9.76 12.30
C LEU A 31 -3.46 -11.10 12.91
N SER A 32 -4.37 -11.71 13.66
CA SER A 32 -4.22 -13.10 14.11
C SER A 32 -4.39 -14.08 12.94
N ALA A 33 -3.93 -15.31 13.10
CA ALA A 33 -4.14 -16.37 12.12
C ALA A 33 -5.64 -16.56 11.80
N ALA A 34 -6.50 -16.61 12.82
CA ALA A 34 -7.94 -16.73 12.62
C ALA A 34 -8.57 -15.57 11.83
N GLU A 35 -8.09 -14.33 12.03
CA GLU A 35 -8.53 -13.16 11.25
C GLU A 35 -8.05 -13.26 9.79
N CYS A 36 -6.83 -13.75 9.56
CA CYS A 36 -6.31 -14.00 8.21
C CYS A 36 -7.12 -15.09 7.51
N ASP A 37 -7.36 -16.22 8.17
CA ASP A 37 -8.15 -17.34 7.63
C ASP A 37 -9.59 -16.91 7.34
N GLY A 38 -10.19 -16.10 8.22
CA GLY A 38 -11.51 -15.51 8.01
C GLY A 38 -11.58 -14.63 6.76
N LEU A 39 -10.56 -13.79 6.52
CA LEU A 39 -10.46 -12.96 5.31
C LEU A 39 -10.27 -13.82 4.04
N ILE A 40 -9.41 -14.84 4.10
CA ILE A 40 -9.22 -15.80 2.99
C ILE A 40 -10.54 -16.49 2.66
N GLY A 41 -11.29 -16.92 3.68
CA GLY A 41 -12.60 -17.58 3.51
C GLY A 41 -13.62 -16.72 2.76
N LEU A 42 -13.56 -15.39 2.89
CA LEU A 42 -14.45 -14.48 2.14
C LEU A 42 -14.23 -14.56 0.62
N TYR A 43 -13.06 -15.03 0.15
CA TYR A 43 -12.75 -15.04 -1.28
C TYR A 43 -13.76 -15.89 -2.09
N GLY A 44 -14.34 -16.92 -1.50
CA GLY A 44 -15.39 -17.75 -2.11
C GLY A 44 -16.78 -17.11 -2.15
N GLU A 45 -17.01 -16.02 -1.42
CA GLU A 45 -18.33 -15.38 -1.30
C GLU A 45 -18.52 -14.28 -2.36
N GLU A 46 -19.00 -14.61 -3.56
CA GLU A 46 -19.13 -13.64 -4.69
C GLU A 46 -19.86 -12.35 -4.31
N ARG A 47 -20.90 -12.42 -3.49
CA ARG A 47 -21.69 -11.26 -3.02
C ARG A 47 -20.87 -10.22 -2.25
N ARG A 48 -19.70 -10.59 -1.74
CA ARG A 48 -18.79 -9.68 -1.02
C ARG A 48 -18.01 -8.76 -1.95
N PHE A 49 -18.01 -9.05 -3.24
CA PHE A 49 -17.16 -8.37 -4.20
C PHE A 49 -17.97 -7.69 -5.28
N ARG A 50 -17.62 -6.44 -5.58
CA ARG A 50 -18.21 -5.70 -6.68
C ARG A 50 -17.63 -6.07 -8.04
N LYS A 51 -16.40 -6.61 -8.06
CA LYS A 51 -15.71 -6.97 -9.30
C LYS A 51 -14.56 -7.94 -9.03
N ARG A 52 -14.43 -8.95 -9.87
CA ARG A 52 -13.26 -9.82 -9.95
C ARG A 52 -12.49 -9.53 -11.24
N ILE A 53 -11.18 -9.61 -11.16
CA ILE A 53 -10.27 -9.38 -12.28
C ILE A 53 -9.34 -10.57 -12.41
N ASP A 54 -9.32 -11.17 -13.58
CA ASP A 54 -8.27 -12.08 -14.02
C ASP A 54 -7.11 -11.22 -14.57
N MET A 55 -5.94 -11.31 -13.93
CA MET A 55 -4.78 -10.48 -14.25
C MET A 55 -4.23 -10.79 -15.65
N ALA A 56 -4.29 -12.03 -16.09
CA ALA A 56 -3.79 -12.45 -17.40
C ALA A 56 -4.54 -11.76 -18.54
N ARG A 57 -5.84 -11.58 -18.38
CA ARG A 57 -6.69 -10.89 -19.37
C ARG A 57 -6.27 -9.45 -19.63
N TYR A 58 -5.68 -8.78 -18.65
CA TYR A 58 -5.26 -7.38 -18.74
C TYR A 58 -3.74 -7.21 -18.81
N ARG A 59 -2.97 -8.29 -18.89
CA ARG A 59 -1.49 -8.30 -18.88
C ARG A 59 -0.89 -7.70 -17.60
N PHE A 60 -1.61 -7.82 -16.48
CA PHE A 60 -1.12 -7.37 -15.18
C PHE A 60 -0.24 -8.41 -14.48
N GLY A 61 -0.29 -9.65 -14.94
CA GLY A 61 0.41 -10.80 -14.39
C GLY A 61 -0.40 -12.07 -14.60
N ALA A 62 -0.25 -13.04 -13.68
CA ALA A 62 -1.05 -14.26 -13.61
C ALA A 62 -1.57 -14.42 -12.18
N GLY A 63 -2.87 -14.62 -12.04
CA GLY A 63 -3.60 -14.66 -10.77
C GLY A 63 -4.90 -13.88 -10.90
N ASP A 64 -5.60 -13.76 -9.80
CA ASP A 64 -6.85 -13.02 -9.77
C ASP A 64 -6.98 -12.17 -8.50
N TYR A 65 -7.80 -11.13 -8.56
CA TYR A 65 -8.14 -10.32 -7.40
C TYR A 65 -9.60 -9.86 -7.46
N ALA A 66 -10.13 -9.57 -6.29
CA ALA A 66 -11.52 -9.19 -6.13
C ALA A 66 -11.64 -7.93 -5.26
N TYR A 67 -12.22 -6.87 -5.82
CA TYR A 67 -12.56 -5.65 -5.09
C TYR A 67 -13.80 -5.88 -4.23
N PHE A 68 -13.71 -5.53 -2.95
CA PHE A 68 -14.87 -5.60 -2.06
C PHE A 68 -16.01 -4.69 -2.54
N ALA A 69 -17.24 -5.15 -2.26
CA ALA A 69 -18.45 -4.34 -2.31
C ALA A 69 -18.66 -3.61 -0.98
N GLU A 70 -19.46 -2.55 -0.98
CA GLU A 70 -19.98 -1.96 0.26
C GLU A 70 -21.19 -2.78 0.78
N PRO A 71 -21.35 -2.90 2.11
CA PRO A 71 -20.41 -2.44 3.13
C PRO A 71 -19.16 -3.32 3.21
N LEU A 72 -18.01 -2.68 3.44
CA LEU A 72 -16.76 -3.42 3.63
C LEU A 72 -16.84 -4.35 4.86
N PRO A 73 -16.14 -5.51 4.85
CA PRO A 73 -15.97 -6.31 6.06
C PRO A 73 -15.42 -5.44 7.21
N PRO A 74 -15.95 -5.58 8.46
CA PRO A 74 -15.56 -4.72 9.59
C PRO A 74 -14.05 -4.62 9.81
N ILE A 75 -13.33 -5.75 9.66
CA ILE A 75 -11.86 -5.80 9.79
C ILE A 75 -11.16 -4.97 8.70
N VAL A 76 -11.65 -4.98 7.46
CA VAL A 76 -11.11 -4.20 6.34
C VAL A 76 -11.37 -2.71 6.55
N GLN A 77 -12.58 -2.35 7.01
CA GLN A 77 -12.94 -0.98 7.33
C GLN A 77 -12.07 -0.43 8.47
N THR A 78 -11.91 -1.20 9.55
CA THR A 78 -11.06 -0.81 10.70
C THR A 78 -9.60 -0.58 10.27
N LEU A 79 -9.02 -1.48 9.46
CA LEU A 79 -7.67 -1.32 8.92
C LEU A 79 -7.58 -0.03 8.09
N ARG A 80 -8.52 0.18 7.19
CA ARG A 80 -8.53 1.35 6.28
C ARG A 80 -8.62 2.66 7.05
N GLU A 81 -9.52 2.77 8.03
CA GLU A 81 -9.69 3.99 8.83
C GLU A 81 -8.50 4.28 9.74
N THR A 82 -8.05 3.26 10.48
CA THR A 82 -6.97 3.44 11.47
C THR A 82 -5.64 3.76 10.79
N LEU A 83 -5.30 3.04 9.71
CA LEU A 83 -4.08 3.32 8.95
C LEU A 83 -4.14 4.69 8.27
N TYR A 84 -5.28 5.07 7.68
CA TYR A 84 -5.44 6.39 7.07
C TYR A 84 -5.15 7.51 8.07
N ALA A 85 -5.73 7.46 9.25
CA ALA A 85 -5.56 8.49 10.28
C ALA A 85 -4.07 8.66 10.70
N ARG A 86 -3.30 7.56 10.73
CA ARG A 86 -1.86 7.58 10.99
C ARG A 86 -1.03 8.08 9.83
N LEU A 87 -1.47 7.85 8.59
CA LEU A 87 -0.72 8.16 7.37
C LEU A 87 -1.06 9.54 6.77
N ALA A 88 -2.22 10.12 7.07
CA ALA A 88 -2.58 11.44 6.56
C ALA A 88 -1.59 12.55 6.92
N PRO A 89 -1.03 12.66 8.14
CA PRO A 89 0.03 13.61 8.45
C PRO A 89 1.30 13.39 7.62
N VAL A 90 1.67 12.13 7.37
CA VAL A 90 2.83 11.76 6.53
C VAL A 90 2.62 12.21 5.09
N ALA A 91 1.44 11.92 4.54
CA ALA A 91 1.06 12.34 3.19
C ALA A 91 1.13 13.85 3.02
N ASN A 92 0.69 14.61 4.03
CA ASN A 92 0.79 16.08 4.05
C ASN A 92 2.24 16.56 4.14
N ALA A 93 3.07 15.93 4.97
CA ALA A 93 4.50 16.24 5.04
C ALA A 93 5.22 15.93 3.71
N TRP A 94 4.86 14.83 3.03
CA TRP A 94 5.41 14.50 1.71
C TRP A 94 5.02 15.52 0.63
N ARG A 95 3.78 16.01 0.66
CA ARG A 95 3.36 17.11 -0.24
C ARG A 95 4.19 18.35 -0.06
N ALA A 96 4.38 18.78 1.20
CA ALA A 96 5.20 19.95 1.52
C ALA A 96 6.66 19.78 1.04
N ARG A 97 7.26 18.61 1.28
CA ARG A 97 8.64 18.28 0.82
C ARG A 97 8.78 18.30 -0.71
N LEU A 98 7.73 17.93 -1.44
CA LEU A 98 7.73 17.91 -2.92
C LEU A 98 7.29 19.23 -3.56
N GLY A 99 7.07 20.28 -2.75
CA GLY A 99 6.65 21.59 -3.25
C GLY A 99 5.21 21.64 -3.80
N ARG A 100 4.38 20.68 -3.43
CA ARG A 100 2.99 20.54 -3.92
C ARG A 100 1.95 21.21 -3.01
N ALA A 101 2.38 21.81 -1.89
CA ALA A 101 1.49 22.37 -0.89
C ALA A 101 0.56 23.45 -1.44
N GLU A 102 1.03 24.23 -2.42
CA GLU A 102 0.28 25.36 -3.00
C GLU A 102 -0.44 24.99 -4.32
N SER A 103 0.10 24.05 -5.09
CA SER A 103 -0.37 23.76 -6.45
C SER A 103 -1.43 22.64 -6.55
N GLU A 104 -1.56 21.78 -5.55
CA GLU A 104 -2.43 20.59 -5.61
C GLU A 104 -3.67 20.65 -4.69
N GLY A 105 -4.13 21.84 -4.31
CA GLY A 105 -5.34 22.02 -3.49
C GLY A 105 -5.14 21.73 -2.00
N ALA A 106 -6.25 21.51 -1.27
CA ALA A 106 -6.25 21.39 0.19
C ALA A 106 -5.50 20.13 0.70
N LEU A 107 -4.93 20.22 1.92
CA LEU A 107 -4.28 19.11 2.63
C LEU A 107 -5.20 17.88 2.74
N TYR A 108 -4.62 16.68 2.84
CA TYR A 108 -5.39 15.48 3.16
C TYR A 108 -6.08 15.64 4.52
N PRO A 109 -7.40 15.39 4.59
CA PRO A 109 -8.14 15.52 5.85
C PRO A 109 -7.65 14.50 6.90
N PRO A 110 -7.85 14.77 8.20
CA PRO A 110 -7.40 13.86 9.25
C PRO A 110 -8.16 12.52 9.29
N THR A 111 -9.35 12.44 8.67
CA THR A 111 -10.18 11.23 8.67
C THR A 111 -10.39 10.69 7.28
N LEU A 112 -10.49 9.35 7.14
CA LEU A 112 -10.80 8.68 5.89
C LEU A 112 -12.12 9.20 5.30
N ALA A 113 -13.16 9.33 6.12
CA ALA A 113 -14.47 9.83 5.67
C ALA A 113 -14.36 11.22 5.04
N GLY A 114 -13.54 12.13 5.61
CA GLY A 114 -13.23 13.43 5.03
C GLY A 114 -12.54 13.32 3.67
N PHE A 115 -11.64 12.39 3.52
CA PHE A 115 -10.93 12.14 2.26
C PHE A 115 -11.85 11.49 1.20
N LEU A 116 -12.66 10.51 1.58
CA LEU A 116 -13.61 9.87 0.66
C LEU A 116 -14.67 10.86 0.12
N ARG A 117 -15.09 11.85 0.91
CA ARG A 117 -15.95 12.92 0.38
C ARG A 117 -15.30 13.66 -0.80
N ARG A 118 -13.96 13.86 -0.79
CA ARG A 118 -13.26 14.46 -1.95
C ARG A 118 -13.21 13.50 -3.14
N CYS A 119 -12.96 12.20 -2.90
CA CYS A 119 -13.02 11.18 -3.94
C CYS A 119 -14.43 11.17 -4.58
N HIS A 120 -15.47 11.15 -3.78
CA HIS A 120 -16.85 11.12 -4.24
C HIS A 120 -17.27 12.39 -5.00
N ALA A 121 -16.78 13.56 -4.60
CA ALA A 121 -16.99 14.82 -5.33
C ALA A 121 -16.29 14.81 -6.70
N ALA A 122 -15.19 14.04 -6.85
CA ALA A 122 -14.51 13.83 -8.12
C ALA A 122 -15.06 12.65 -8.95
N GLY A 123 -16.20 12.06 -8.55
CA GLY A 123 -16.81 10.92 -9.25
C GLY A 123 -16.28 9.54 -8.83
N GLN A 124 -15.26 9.48 -8.01
CA GLN A 124 -14.62 8.24 -7.52
C GLN A 124 -15.42 7.67 -6.32
N ARG A 125 -16.32 6.73 -6.57
CA ARG A 125 -17.26 6.20 -5.56
C ARG A 125 -17.15 4.71 -5.32
N ARG A 126 -16.27 4.02 -6.07
CA ARG A 126 -16.13 2.56 -5.98
C ARG A 126 -15.04 2.19 -4.99
N PRO A 127 -15.34 1.40 -3.94
CA PRO A 127 -14.36 1.00 -2.95
C PRO A 127 -13.21 0.22 -3.59
N THR A 128 -12.00 0.49 -3.14
CA THR A 128 -10.77 -0.08 -3.70
C THR A 128 -10.07 -1.13 -2.85
N PRO A 129 -10.40 -1.39 -1.58
CA PRO A 129 -9.83 -2.55 -0.89
C PRO A 129 -10.13 -3.85 -1.64
N LEU A 130 -9.12 -4.74 -1.72
CA LEU A 130 -9.19 -5.92 -2.56
C LEU A 130 -8.46 -7.12 -1.93
N LEU A 131 -8.97 -8.33 -2.19
CA LEU A 131 -8.24 -9.57 -1.95
C LEU A 131 -7.57 -10.04 -3.25
N LEU A 132 -6.30 -10.42 -3.15
CA LEU A 132 -5.52 -10.96 -4.25
C LEU A 132 -5.21 -12.42 -3.97
N ARG A 133 -5.32 -13.28 -4.99
CA ARG A 133 -5.06 -14.70 -4.95
C ARG A 133 -4.07 -15.10 -6.04
N TYR A 134 -3.06 -15.88 -5.67
CA TYR A 134 -2.07 -16.41 -6.59
C TYR A 134 -1.92 -17.91 -6.37
N GLU A 135 -2.00 -18.67 -7.46
CA GLU A 135 -1.72 -20.10 -7.56
C GLU A 135 -0.29 -20.33 -8.08
N PRO A 136 0.20 -21.57 -8.15
CA PRO A 136 1.50 -21.86 -8.77
C PRO A 136 1.57 -21.31 -10.20
N GLY A 137 2.66 -20.59 -10.52
CA GLY A 137 2.82 -19.82 -11.75
C GLY A 137 2.28 -18.39 -11.66
N GLY A 138 1.54 -18.05 -10.61
CA GLY A 138 0.98 -16.71 -10.39
C GLY A 138 2.04 -15.68 -10.02
N TYR A 139 1.90 -14.46 -10.54
CA TYR A 139 2.76 -13.31 -10.27
C TYR A 139 2.00 -12.01 -10.53
N ASN A 140 2.53 -10.88 -10.06
CA ASN A 140 2.01 -9.56 -10.40
C ASN A 140 3.12 -8.68 -10.95
N CYS A 141 2.92 -8.12 -12.14
CA CYS A 141 3.86 -7.19 -12.75
C CYS A 141 4.10 -5.97 -11.87
N LEU A 142 5.29 -5.37 -11.97
CA LEU A 142 5.61 -4.14 -11.24
C LEU A 142 4.75 -2.98 -11.75
N HIS A 143 3.89 -2.43 -10.87
CA HIS A 143 2.90 -1.41 -11.18
C HIS A 143 2.80 -0.33 -10.09
N GLN A 144 1.91 0.61 -10.31
CA GLN A 144 1.52 1.68 -9.38
C GLN A 144 0.00 1.71 -9.30
N ASP A 145 -0.55 1.93 -8.09
CA ASP A 145 -1.99 2.02 -7.86
C ASP A 145 -2.44 3.48 -7.81
N LEU A 146 -2.87 3.98 -8.96
CA LEU A 146 -3.43 5.32 -9.11
C LEU A 146 -4.78 5.20 -9.83
N TYR A 147 -5.88 5.39 -9.09
CA TYR A 147 -7.24 5.23 -9.60
C TYR A 147 -7.99 6.57 -9.53
N GLY A 148 -8.04 7.29 -10.66
CA GLY A 148 -8.76 8.56 -10.77
C GLY A 148 -7.92 9.80 -10.41
N ALA A 149 -8.58 10.97 -10.39
CA ALA A 149 -7.94 12.28 -10.21
C ALA A 149 -7.49 12.53 -8.75
N VAL A 150 -8.20 11.94 -7.78
CA VAL A 150 -7.90 12.08 -6.34
C VAL A 150 -7.25 10.80 -5.85
N ALA A 151 -5.95 10.86 -5.53
CA ALA A 151 -5.21 9.71 -5.02
C ALA A 151 -4.54 10.02 -3.68
N PHE A 152 -4.47 9.00 -2.80
CA PHE A 152 -3.66 9.06 -1.59
C PHE A 152 -2.26 8.50 -1.88
N PRO A 153 -1.18 9.15 -1.44
CA PRO A 153 0.18 8.79 -1.87
C PRO A 153 0.74 7.52 -1.22
N LEU A 154 0.03 6.94 -0.28
CA LEU A 154 0.42 5.76 0.49
C LEU A 154 -0.66 4.69 0.40
N GLN A 155 -0.25 3.44 0.55
CA GLN A 155 -1.13 2.28 0.63
C GLN A 155 -0.54 1.23 1.56
N ALA A 156 -1.30 0.19 1.89
CA ALA A 156 -0.82 -0.92 2.67
C ALA A 156 -1.25 -2.26 2.05
N THR A 157 -0.45 -3.29 2.27
CA THR A 157 -0.79 -4.68 1.96
C THR A 157 -0.68 -5.51 3.23
N CYS A 158 -1.72 -6.27 3.56
CA CYS A 158 -1.69 -7.26 4.62
C CYS A 158 -1.44 -8.66 4.03
N PHE A 159 -0.50 -9.41 4.62
CA PHE A 159 -0.12 -10.74 4.17
C PHE A 159 -0.94 -11.79 4.92
N LEU A 160 -1.80 -12.52 4.19
CA LEU A 160 -2.78 -13.43 4.80
C LEU A 160 -2.30 -14.88 4.84
N SER A 161 -1.44 -15.29 3.91
CA SER A 161 -0.88 -16.64 3.84
C SER A 161 0.49 -16.71 4.51
N ARG A 162 0.87 -17.91 5.01
CA ARG A 162 2.15 -18.19 5.67
C ARG A 162 3.21 -18.57 4.63
N PRO A 163 4.28 -17.76 4.45
CA PRO A 163 5.38 -18.16 3.57
C PRO A 163 6.05 -19.45 4.06
N GLY A 164 6.36 -20.34 3.13
CA GLY A 164 6.97 -21.64 3.40
C GLY A 164 5.99 -22.74 3.82
N ALA A 165 4.83 -22.39 4.39
CA ALA A 165 3.78 -23.33 4.78
C ALA A 165 2.63 -23.36 3.76
N ASP A 166 2.00 -22.22 3.48
CA ASP A 166 0.84 -22.14 2.58
C ASP A 166 1.27 -21.93 1.12
N TYR A 167 2.44 -21.29 0.90
CA TYR A 167 3.00 -21.06 -0.44
C TYR A 167 4.53 -20.95 -0.43
N ARG A 168 5.14 -21.04 -1.62
CA ARG A 168 6.57 -20.81 -1.86
C ARG A 168 6.75 -19.87 -3.06
N GLY A 169 7.87 -19.14 -3.12
CA GLY A 169 8.05 -18.01 -4.03
C GLY A 169 7.12 -16.87 -3.64
N GLY A 170 6.65 -16.09 -4.60
CA GLY A 170 5.63 -15.06 -4.37
C GLY A 170 6.10 -13.93 -3.44
N GLU A 171 7.39 -13.58 -3.47
CA GLU A 171 7.94 -12.45 -2.73
C GLU A 171 7.19 -11.17 -3.09
N PHE A 172 6.91 -10.32 -2.10
CA PHE A 172 6.43 -8.98 -2.33
C PHE A 172 7.60 -8.11 -2.79
N LEU A 173 7.48 -7.58 -4.00
CA LEU A 173 8.53 -6.82 -4.66
C LEU A 173 8.24 -5.33 -4.57
N LEU A 174 9.28 -4.56 -4.23
CA LEU A 174 9.30 -3.11 -4.30
C LEU A 174 10.45 -2.67 -5.20
N LEU A 175 10.19 -1.74 -6.11
CA LEU A 175 11.19 -1.16 -7.00
C LEU A 175 11.20 0.35 -6.85
N GLU A 176 12.29 0.89 -6.31
CA GLU A 176 12.52 2.33 -6.24
C GLU A 176 13.33 2.80 -7.45
N GLN A 177 12.85 3.83 -8.12
CA GLN A 177 13.54 4.51 -9.19
C GLN A 177 13.79 5.97 -8.82
N ARG A 178 15.06 6.33 -8.60
CA ARG A 178 15.48 7.71 -8.42
C ARG A 178 15.92 8.32 -9.76
N PRO A 179 15.74 9.62 -9.96
CA PRO A 179 16.22 10.29 -11.17
C PRO A 179 17.72 10.06 -11.39
N ARG A 180 18.10 9.69 -12.62
CA ARG A 180 19.49 9.46 -13.05
C ARG A 180 20.24 8.37 -12.26
N GLN A 181 19.55 7.41 -11.69
CA GLN A 181 20.13 6.28 -10.97
C GLN A 181 19.52 4.96 -11.49
N GLN A 182 20.22 3.87 -11.27
CA GLN A 182 19.67 2.53 -11.48
C GLN A 182 18.55 2.25 -10.49
N SER A 183 17.58 1.42 -10.89
CA SER A 183 16.48 1.01 -10.02
C SER A 183 16.99 0.11 -8.89
N ARG A 184 16.48 0.33 -7.68
CA ARG A 184 16.76 -0.52 -6.53
C ARG A 184 15.55 -1.44 -6.27
N GLY A 185 15.75 -2.74 -6.36
CA GLY A 185 14.77 -3.76 -6.01
C GLY A 185 14.89 -4.19 -4.55
N THR A 186 13.76 -4.49 -3.93
CA THR A 186 13.66 -5.14 -2.61
C THR A 186 12.63 -6.24 -2.69
N ALA A 187 12.98 -7.45 -2.24
CA ALA A 187 12.09 -8.60 -2.16
C ALA A 187 11.83 -8.95 -0.69
N LEU A 188 10.57 -9.15 -0.33
CA LEU A 188 10.11 -9.33 1.03
C LEU A 188 9.22 -10.57 1.14
N LEU A 189 9.39 -11.33 2.22
CA LEU A 189 8.52 -12.45 2.63
C LEU A 189 7.98 -12.18 4.05
N PRO A 190 7.03 -11.25 4.21
CA PRO A 190 6.49 -10.93 5.53
C PRO A 190 5.70 -12.09 6.12
N ALA A 191 5.70 -12.18 7.44
CA ALA A 191 4.91 -13.16 8.18
C ALA A 191 3.40 -12.96 7.96
N GLN A 192 2.61 -14.02 8.17
CA GLN A 192 1.15 -13.95 8.18
C GLN A 192 0.67 -12.87 9.17
N GLY A 193 -0.29 -12.06 8.77
CA GLY A 193 -0.86 -10.98 9.57
C GLY A 193 -0.03 -9.70 9.59
N ALA A 194 1.19 -9.68 9.05
CA ALA A 194 1.99 -8.47 8.94
C ALA A 194 1.46 -7.51 7.86
N LEU A 195 1.81 -6.22 8.00
CA LEU A 195 1.49 -5.17 7.02
C LEU A 195 2.78 -4.63 6.40
N ALA A 196 2.76 -4.40 5.09
CA ALA A 196 3.69 -3.50 4.41
C ALA A 196 2.97 -2.18 4.12
N ILE A 197 3.59 -1.05 4.49
CA ILE A 197 3.13 0.31 4.17
C ILE A 197 4.14 0.89 3.18
N PHE A 198 3.67 1.40 2.05
CA PHE A 198 4.55 1.87 0.98
C PHE A 198 3.85 2.92 0.09
N PRO A 199 4.61 3.68 -0.75
CA PRO A 199 4.05 4.67 -1.66
C PRO A 199 3.20 4.05 -2.76
N SER A 200 2.06 4.67 -3.08
CA SER A 200 1.24 4.28 -4.24
C SER A 200 1.97 4.52 -5.58
N ALA A 201 2.79 5.59 -5.66
CA ALA A 201 3.51 5.91 -6.89
C ALA A 201 4.86 6.61 -6.65
N GLN A 202 4.92 7.61 -5.78
CA GLN A 202 6.11 8.46 -5.60
C GLN A 202 6.29 8.82 -4.12
N ARG A 203 7.56 9.03 -3.74
CA ARG A 203 7.93 9.55 -2.43
C ARG A 203 8.98 10.65 -2.51
N PRO A 204 9.08 11.55 -1.50
CA PRO A 204 10.21 12.46 -1.38
C PRO A 204 11.46 11.71 -0.94
N VAL A 205 12.58 11.96 -1.60
CA VAL A 205 13.90 11.51 -1.17
C VAL A 205 14.80 12.73 -1.04
N PRO A 206 15.56 12.88 0.06
CA PRO A 206 16.48 13.98 0.23
C PRO A 206 17.50 14.03 -0.92
N LEU A 207 17.80 15.21 -1.43
CA LEU A 207 18.92 15.40 -2.34
C LEU A 207 20.23 15.10 -1.59
N ALA A 208 21.13 14.37 -2.22
CA ALA A 208 22.48 14.20 -1.72
C ALA A 208 23.14 15.59 -1.55
N ARG A 209 23.89 15.78 -0.46
CA ARG A 209 24.71 17.00 -0.31
C ARG A 209 25.69 17.08 -1.49
N PRO A 210 25.86 18.26 -2.13
CA PRO A 210 26.97 18.45 -3.04
C PRO A 210 28.27 18.15 -2.30
N ALA A 211 29.16 17.41 -2.93
CA ALA A 211 30.52 17.14 -2.39
C ALA A 211 31.38 18.41 -2.23
N SER A 212 30.99 19.50 -2.88
CA SER A 212 31.61 20.83 -2.74
C SER A 212 31.04 21.56 -1.52
N GLY A 213 31.92 21.97 -0.59
CA GLY A 213 31.59 22.56 0.71
C GLY A 213 30.83 23.88 0.72
N ASP A 214 29.89 24.12 -0.18
CA ASP A 214 28.99 25.26 -0.18
C ASP A 214 27.89 25.04 0.88
N SER A 215 28.26 25.40 2.11
CA SER A 215 27.45 25.29 3.32
C SER A 215 26.51 26.49 3.45
N ARG A 216 25.67 26.78 2.45
CA ARG A 216 24.54 27.67 2.70
C ARG A 216 23.50 26.95 3.56
N PRO A 217 23.18 27.42 4.79
CA PRO A 217 22.12 26.89 5.59
C PRO A 217 20.79 27.33 4.96
N GLY A 218 20.17 26.45 4.16
CA GLY A 218 18.89 26.78 3.57
C GLY A 218 18.42 25.77 2.54
N ARG A 219 17.32 25.08 2.84
CA ARG A 219 16.54 24.14 2.03
C ARG A 219 17.28 22.85 1.67
N ARG A 220 17.13 21.85 2.53
CA ARG A 220 17.26 20.46 2.10
C ARG A 220 16.20 20.22 1.02
N GLY A 221 16.61 20.27 -0.23
CA GLY A 221 15.75 19.94 -1.36
C GLY A 221 15.39 18.46 -1.34
N PHE A 222 14.23 18.13 -1.88
CA PHE A 222 13.78 16.75 -2.08
C PHE A 222 13.60 16.51 -3.58
N MET A 223 13.93 15.30 -4.02
CA MET A 223 13.56 14.79 -5.34
C MET A 223 12.41 13.81 -5.23
N ARG A 224 11.74 13.58 -6.34
CA ARG A 224 10.72 12.52 -6.46
C ARG A 224 11.40 11.20 -6.82
N ALA A 225 11.24 10.17 -6.00
CA ALA A 225 11.56 8.80 -6.37
C ALA A 225 10.27 8.07 -6.76
N GLY A 226 10.26 7.41 -7.92
CA GLY A 226 9.18 6.52 -8.31
C GLY A 226 9.24 5.23 -7.51
N MET A 227 8.08 4.73 -7.08
CA MET A 227 7.95 3.43 -6.45
C MET A 227 6.99 2.57 -7.26
N ARG A 228 7.37 1.33 -7.53
CA ARG A 228 6.50 0.29 -8.08
C ARG A 228 6.50 -0.90 -7.15
N HIS A 229 5.43 -1.67 -7.16
CA HIS A 229 5.35 -2.91 -6.41
C HIS A 229 4.77 -4.03 -7.27
N GLY A 230 4.97 -5.26 -6.83
CA GLY A 230 4.51 -6.45 -7.53
C GLY A 230 4.70 -7.69 -6.69
N VAL A 231 4.55 -8.84 -7.32
CA VAL A 231 4.72 -10.15 -6.68
C VAL A 231 5.53 -11.03 -7.62
N SER A 232 6.59 -11.66 -7.12
CA SER A 232 7.36 -12.66 -7.86
C SER A 232 6.52 -13.92 -8.09
N THR A 233 6.98 -14.81 -8.93
CA THR A 233 6.25 -16.04 -9.24
C THR A 233 6.06 -16.91 -7.99
N VAL A 234 4.80 -17.25 -7.70
CA VAL A 234 4.46 -18.29 -6.73
C VAL A 234 4.82 -19.64 -7.34
N THR A 235 5.66 -20.42 -6.66
CA THR A 235 6.14 -21.71 -7.17
C THR A 235 5.35 -22.91 -6.66
N ALA A 236 4.68 -22.76 -5.52
CA ALA A 236 3.82 -23.80 -4.94
C ALA A 236 2.80 -23.18 -3.98
N GLY A 237 1.66 -23.85 -3.78
CA GLY A 237 0.64 -23.49 -2.80
C GLY A 237 -0.25 -22.34 -3.22
N LEU A 238 -0.91 -21.69 -2.23
CA LEU A 238 -1.84 -20.58 -2.44
C LEU A 238 -1.42 -19.36 -1.63
N ARG A 239 -1.26 -18.25 -2.30
CA ARG A 239 -0.88 -16.98 -1.68
C ARG A 239 -2.03 -15.99 -1.73
N TYR A 240 -2.45 -15.50 -0.55
CA TYR A 240 -3.46 -14.46 -0.42
C TYR A 240 -2.89 -13.21 0.25
N THR A 241 -3.31 -12.05 -0.23
CA THR A 241 -3.05 -10.76 0.40
C THR A 241 -4.27 -9.86 0.32
N LEU A 242 -4.37 -8.94 1.28
CA LEU A 242 -5.38 -7.89 1.32
C LEU A 242 -4.71 -6.55 0.99
N GLY A 243 -5.08 -5.93 -0.12
CA GLY A 243 -4.68 -4.58 -0.49
C GLY A 243 -5.59 -3.54 0.18
N ILE A 244 -4.98 -2.57 0.84
CA ILE A 244 -5.65 -1.43 1.47
C ILE A 244 -5.25 -0.15 0.73
N VAL A 245 -6.05 0.21 -0.26
CA VAL A 245 -5.98 1.49 -0.96
C VAL A 245 -6.97 2.45 -0.30
N PHE A 246 -6.57 3.71 -0.12
CA PHE A 246 -7.37 4.67 0.65
C PHE A 246 -8.32 5.50 -0.21
N HIS A 247 -7.98 5.79 -1.47
CA HIS A 247 -8.89 6.46 -2.40
C HIS A 247 -9.85 5.46 -3.05
N ASP A 248 -11.05 5.92 -3.38
CA ASP A 248 -11.99 5.15 -4.18
C ASP A 248 -11.70 5.35 -5.68
N ALA A 249 -12.21 4.45 -6.53
CA ALA A 249 -12.09 4.50 -7.99
C ALA A 249 -13.36 5.07 -8.65
N GLU A 250 -13.25 5.44 -9.91
CA GLU A 250 -14.36 5.82 -10.78
C GLU A 250 -15.30 4.66 -11.09
#